data_6679f0093371d0013db0e6e90b4f9279
#
_entry.id   6679f0093371d0013db0e6e90b4f9279
#
_cell.length_a   1.000
_cell.length_b   1.000
_cell.length_c   1.000
_cell.angle_alpha   90.00
_cell.angle_beta   90.00
_cell.angle_gamma   90.00
#
_symmetry.space_group_name_H-M   'P 1'
#
loop_
_entity.id
_entity.type
_entity.pdbx_description
1 polymer ?
#
loop_
_entity_poly.entity_id
_entity_poly.type
_entity_poly.pdbx_seq_one_letter_code
_entity_poly.pdbx_strand_id
1 'polypeptide(L)'
;MLNDNRVVRPFEWGTEFISSSSNNADPRYLFEEFSRTTIATSDEYFALPANESDVEHELTDRNEQRLSWKSHVKSVSSQNDLVRARVFPFKKNKKSAIVVVPHWNARAGAYFDLCRVLNRVSMTALRLTLPYHEERMPPDLERADHLVAPNVGLTLQSVRQAVIDTRSAVRWLKQQDYEKIGIVGTSIGSCTGFLAFVHDQNIDAAVFNHVSGYFADVVWKGLSTYHVREALEKEISLEELRQYWLPISPMTYMDKLAAQAPRPQRYIYTLYDLTFPIDLSRDTMRELRLRNIKHDEVVLPCGHYTLGEKPWVWIDGYKIVRFCQNHLR
;
A
#
# COMPACT_ATOMS: atom_id res chain seq x y z
N MET A 1 -12.60 -14.42 19.46
CA MET A 1 -13.71 -13.77 18.72
C MET A 1 -13.18 -12.43 18.25
N LEU A 2 -13.07 -12.23 16.94
CA LEU A 2 -12.83 -10.91 16.39
C LEU A 2 -14.05 -10.06 16.78
N ASN A 3 -13.85 -8.99 17.55
CA ASN A 3 -14.88 -7.97 17.70
C ASN A 3 -15.10 -7.41 16.29
N ASP A 4 -16.16 -7.86 15.66
CA ASP A 4 -16.41 -7.58 14.26
C ASP A 4 -17.26 -6.32 14.17
N ASN A 5 -16.57 -5.17 14.14
CA ASN A 5 -17.20 -3.86 13.90
C ASN A 5 -17.28 -3.54 12.40
N ARG A 6 -17.27 -4.56 11.53
CA ARG A 6 -17.48 -4.39 10.10
C ARG A 6 -18.92 -4.06 9.80
N VAL A 7 -19.12 -2.98 9.08
CA VAL A 7 -20.44 -2.49 8.66
C VAL A 7 -20.55 -2.63 7.15
N VAL A 8 -21.64 -3.25 6.68
CA VAL A 8 -21.95 -3.25 5.25
C VAL A 8 -22.46 -1.87 4.89
N ARG A 9 -21.65 -1.12 4.15
CA ARG A 9 -22.01 0.20 3.63
C ARG A 9 -22.75 0.06 2.31
N PRO A 10 -23.63 1.00 1.93
CA PRO A 10 -24.31 0.96 0.65
C PRO A 10 -23.31 1.02 -0.51
N PHE A 11 -23.69 0.42 -1.65
CA PHE A 11 -22.96 0.57 -2.90
C PHE A 11 -23.07 1.99 -3.43
N GLU A 12 -21.97 2.51 -3.96
CA GLU A 12 -21.93 3.78 -4.67
C GLU A 12 -20.92 3.69 -5.84
N TRP A 13 -21.25 4.34 -6.93
CA TRP A 13 -20.30 4.42 -8.03
C TRP A 13 -19.11 5.33 -7.71
N GLY A 14 -19.35 6.50 -7.10
CA GLY A 14 -18.29 7.46 -6.79
C GLY A 14 -17.66 8.06 -8.05
N THR A 15 -18.48 8.35 -9.07
CA THR A 15 -18.00 8.92 -10.34
C THR A 15 -17.35 10.28 -10.17
N GLU A 16 -17.69 11.03 -9.13
CA GLU A 16 -17.09 12.31 -8.75
C GLU A 16 -15.59 12.20 -8.42
N PHE A 17 -15.10 10.98 -8.08
CA PHE A 17 -13.67 10.75 -7.81
C PHE A 17 -12.84 10.49 -9.06
N ILE A 18 -13.47 10.22 -10.20
CA ILE A 18 -12.79 9.92 -11.46
C ILE A 18 -13.08 10.92 -12.57
N SER A 19 -14.14 11.72 -12.47
CA SER A 19 -14.53 12.71 -13.45
C SER A 19 -15.01 13.99 -12.79
N SER A 20 -14.60 15.13 -13.30
CA SER A 20 -15.09 16.45 -12.87
C SER A 20 -16.33 16.90 -13.65
N SER A 21 -16.74 16.16 -14.67
CA SER A 21 -17.89 16.50 -15.50
C SER A 21 -19.16 15.80 -14.98
N SER A 22 -20.20 16.58 -14.71
CA SER A 22 -21.55 16.12 -14.36
C SER A 22 -22.30 15.57 -15.58
N ASN A 23 -21.67 14.76 -16.41
CA ASN A 23 -22.33 14.18 -17.56
C ASN A 23 -23.24 13.03 -17.11
N ASN A 24 -24.47 12.98 -17.67
CA ASN A 24 -25.41 11.86 -17.53
C ASN A 24 -24.92 10.56 -18.21
N ALA A 25 -23.60 10.34 -18.27
CA ALA A 25 -23.03 9.16 -18.86
C ALA A 25 -23.19 7.95 -17.91
N ASP A 26 -23.36 6.76 -18.49
CA ASP A 26 -23.39 5.51 -17.73
C ASP A 26 -22.11 5.37 -16.88
N PRO A 27 -22.20 5.18 -15.56
CA PRO A 27 -21.05 4.98 -14.70
C PRO A 27 -20.13 3.85 -15.17
N ARG A 28 -20.66 2.77 -15.72
CA ARG A 28 -19.86 1.65 -16.26
C ARG A 28 -18.92 2.13 -17.36
N TYR A 29 -19.44 2.86 -18.32
CA TYR A 29 -18.64 3.46 -19.39
C TYR A 29 -17.57 4.42 -18.85
N LEU A 30 -17.91 5.26 -17.87
CA LEU A 30 -16.98 6.20 -17.26
C LEU A 30 -15.80 5.47 -16.58
N PHE A 31 -16.06 4.38 -15.86
CA PHE A 31 -15.02 3.59 -15.20
C PHE A 31 -14.14 2.82 -16.17
N GLU A 32 -14.71 2.28 -17.26
CA GLU A 32 -13.93 1.62 -18.32
C GLU A 32 -12.98 2.62 -19.01
N GLU A 33 -13.49 3.77 -19.38
CA GLU A 33 -12.72 4.84 -20.03
C GLU A 33 -11.64 5.38 -19.09
N PHE A 34 -12.00 5.63 -17.82
CA PHE A 34 -11.06 6.07 -16.79
C PHE A 34 -9.94 5.04 -16.60
N SER A 35 -10.29 3.77 -16.46
CA SER A 35 -9.32 2.68 -16.29
C SER A 35 -8.35 2.62 -17.47
N ARG A 36 -8.87 2.59 -18.69
CA ARG A 36 -8.09 2.55 -19.93
C ARG A 36 -7.13 3.75 -20.05
N THR A 37 -7.62 4.94 -19.81
CA THR A 37 -6.85 6.19 -19.92
C THR A 37 -5.77 6.25 -18.84
N THR A 38 -6.14 5.94 -17.58
CA THR A 38 -5.24 5.98 -16.44
C THR A 38 -4.09 4.98 -16.57
N ILE A 39 -4.36 3.79 -17.10
CA ILE A 39 -3.29 2.80 -17.34
C ILE A 39 -2.30 3.30 -18.39
N ALA A 40 -2.80 3.91 -19.46
CA ALA A 40 -1.97 4.47 -20.53
C ALA A 40 -1.08 5.63 -20.05
N THR A 41 -1.56 6.41 -19.07
CA THR A 41 -0.85 7.56 -18.49
C THR A 41 -0.48 7.34 -17.02
N SER A 42 -0.16 6.11 -16.64
CA SER A 42 0.02 5.73 -15.23
C SER A 42 1.14 6.48 -14.52
N ASP A 43 2.19 6.90 -15.23
CA ASP A 43 3.25 7.73 -14.66
C ASP A 43 2.73 9.10 -14.22
N GLU A 44 1.82 9.70 -15.00
CA GLU A 44 1.15 10.95 -14.64
C GLU A 44 0.15 10.75 -13.50
N TYR A 45 -0.63 9.67 -13.55
CA TYR A 45 -1.61 9.34 -12.51
C TYR A 45 -0.98 9.19 -11.12
N PHE A 46 0.21 8.60 -11.06
CA PHE A 46 0.97 8.45 -9.82
C PHE A 46 2.08 9.48 -9.65
N ALA A 47 2.17 10.50 -10.50
CA ALA A 47 3.20 11.53 -10.39
C ALA A 47 3.06 12.34 -9.09
N LEU A 48 4.20 12.71 -8.52
CA LEU A 48 4.27 13.76 -7.51
C LEU A 48 4.34 15.11 -8.21
N PRO A 49 3.59 16.11 -7.77
CA PRO A 49 3.74 17.47 -8.28
C PRO A 49 5.15 18.00 -7.98
N ALA A 50 5.60 18.94 -8.81
CA ALA A 50 6.91 19.57 -8.63
C ALA A 50 7.00 20.36 -7.31
N ASN A 51 5.87 20.94 -6.87
CA ASN A 51 5.82 21.70 -5.63
C ASN A 51 5.90 20.74 -4.44
N GLU A 52 6.81 21.04 -3.53
CA GLU A 52 7.00 20.28 -2.30
C GLU A 52 5.95 20.69 -1.27
N SER A 53 5.51 19.74 -0.47
CA SER A 53 4.76 20.05 0.75
C SER A 53 5.76 20.38 1.86
N ASP A 54 5.50 21.44 2.60
CA ASP A 54 6.23 21.70 3.83
C ASP A 54 6.03 20.54 4.80
N VAL A 55 7.13 19.99 5.30
CA VAL A 55 7.11 18.88 6.25
C VAL A 55 7.37 19.42 7.64
N GLU A 56 6.38 19.30 8.51
CA GLU A 56 6.50 19.63 9.92
C GLU A 56 7.16 18.49 10.68
N HIS A 57 8.02 18.83 11.63
CA HIS A 57 8.78 17.90 12.45
C HIS A 57 8.53 18.12 13.92
N GLU A 58 8.24 17.05 14.65
CA GLU A 58 8.14 17.03 16.10
C GLU A 58 9.01 15.90 16.66
N LEU A 59 9.89 16.21 17.62
CA LEU A 59 10.64 15.20 18.36
C LEU A 59 9.78 14.61 19.45
N THR A 60 9.85 13.29 19.61
CA THR A 60 9.21 12.57 20.72
C THR A 60 10.23 12.28 21.84
N ASP A 61 9.75 11.92 23.02
CA ASP A 61 10.58 11.59 24.20
C ASP A 61 11.56 10.44 23.95
N ARG A 62 11.31 9.59 22.93
CA ARG A 62 12.18 8.46 22.57
C ARG A 62 13.18 8.76 21.46
N ASN A 63 13.44 10.03 21.13
CA ASN A 63 14.24 10.42 19.96
C ASN A 63 13.70 9.90 18.62
N GLU A 64 12.43 9.53 18.55
CA GLU A 64 11.70 9.28 17.32
C GLU A 64 11.16 10.63 16.80
N GLN A 65 10.89 10.74 15.51
CA GLN A 65 10.34 11.96 14.93
C GLN A 65 8.92 11.70 14.42
N ARG A 66 8.00 12.59 14.74
CA ARG A 66 6.72 12.67 14.04
C ARG A 66 6.88 13.62 12.87
N LEU A 67 6.37 13.20 11.72
CA LEU A 67 6.30 14.04 10.54
C LEU A 67 4.85 14.24 10.15
N SER A 68 4.55 15.41 9.61
CA SER A 68 3.29 15.68 8.94
C SER A 68 3.48 16.61 7.74
N TRP A 69 2.68 16.35 6.69
CA TRP A 69 2.63 17.18 5.49
C TRP A 69 1.28 17.03 4.79
N LYS A 70 0.92 17.98 3.94
CA LYS A 70 -0.30 17.89 3.14
C LYS A 70 -0.15 16.83 2.05
N SER A 71 -1.12 15.93 1.96
CA SER A 71 -1.21 15.01 0.82
C SER A 71 -1.40 15.76 -0.49
N HIS A 72 -0.76 15.27 -1.54
CA HIS A 72 -0.98 15.80 -2.90
C HIS A 72 -2.30 15.31 -3.53
N VAL A 73 -3.01 14.42 -2.85
CA VAL A 73 -4.37 13.99 -3.23
C VAL A 73 -5.33 14.55 -2.21
N LYS A 74 -6.27 15.38 -2.68
CA LYS A 74 -7.35 15.91 -1.85
C LYS A 74 -8.46 14.88 -1.75
N SER A 75 -8.86 14.56 -0.51
CA SER A 75 -9.93 13.62 -0.23
C SER A 75 -11.21 14.33 0.24
N VAL A 76 -12.22 13.55 0.58
CA VAL A 76 -13.48 14.06 1.16
C VAL A 76 -13.33 14.56 2.59
N SER A 77 -12.19 14.30 3.24
CA SER A 77 -11.91 14.70 4.62
C SER A 77 -10.59 15.43 4.74
N SER A 78 -10.65 16.69 5.19
CA SER A 78 -9.44 17.50 5.44
C SER A 78 -8.50 16.86 6.48
N GLN A 79 -9.03 16.09 7.42
CA GLN A 79 -8.24 15.35 8.41
C GLN A 79 -7.40 14.27 7.73
N ASN A 80 -7.97 13.56 6.74
CA ASN A 80 -7.25 12.57 5.95
C ASN A 80 -6.18 13.19 5.06
N ASP A 81 -6.35 14.45 4.64
CA ASP A 81 -5.41 15.16 3.77
C ASP A 81 -4.09 15.54 4.47
N LEU A 82 -4.00 15.37 5.78
CA LEU A 82 -2.75 15.56 6.52
C LEU A 82 -2.04 14.22 6.72
N VAL A 83 -1.03 13.97 5.90
CA VAL A 83 -0.21 12.76 6.01
C VAL A 83 0.54 12.75 7.32
N ARG A 84 0.65 11.60 7.94
CA ARG A 84 1.38 11.37 9.19
C ARG A 84 2.39 10.26 9.02
N ALA A 85 3.55 10.42 9.62
CA ALA A 85 4.57 9.38 9.66
C ALA A 85 5.37 9.41 10.95
N ARG A 86 5.96 8.26 11.29
CA ARG A 86 6.88 8.12 12.42
C ARG A 86 8.25 7.68 11.91
N VAL A 87 9.27 8.47 12.19
CA VAL A 87 10.65 8.14 11.82
C VAL A 87 11.41 7.62 13.04
N PHE A 88 12.16 6.55 12.81
CA PHE A 88 13.11 5.92 13.74
C PHE A 88 14.52 6.13 13.18
N PRO A 89 15.15 7.28 13.45
CA PRO A 89 16.37 7.69 12.75
C PRO A 89 17.58 6.88 13.24
N PHE A 90 18.38 6.36 12.32
CA PHE A 90 19.71 5.87 12.62
C PHE A 90 20.71 7.04 12.50
N LYS A 91 21.19 7.56 13.64
CA LYS A 91 21.91 8.84 13.72
C LYS A 91 23.35 8.82 13.19
N LYS A 92 23.95 7.62 13.01
CA LYS A 92 25.40 7.52 12.67
C LYS A 92 25.72 7.73 11.19
N ASN A 93 24.78 7.45 10.30
CA ASN A 93 24.92 7.68 8.87
C ASN A 93 23.55 7.72 8.19
N LYS A 94 23.52 8.12 6.93
CA LYS A 94 22.32 8.16 6.07
C LYS A 94 22.43 7.18 4.89
N LYS A 95 23.07 6.04 5.07
CA LYS A 95 23.24 5.05 4.00
C LYS A 95 21.90 4.50 3.53
N SER A 96 21.02 4.11 4.45
CA SER A 96 19.76 3.50 4.06
C SER A 96 18.58 3.92 4.93
N ALA A 97 17.42 4.02 4.28
CA ALA A 97 16.15 4.23 4.93
C ALA A 97 15.10 3.27 4.36
N ILE A 98 14.14 2.88 5.20
CA ILE A 98 13.04 1.97 4.84
C ILE A 98 11.72 2.66 5.08
N VAL A 99 10.88 2.78 4.05
CA VAL A 99 9.47 3.17 4.20
C VAL A 99 8.66 1.92 4.54
N VAL A 100 8.03 1.91 5.70
CA VAL A 100 7.18 0.82 6.18
C VAL A 100 5.73 1.21 5.97
N VAL A 101 5.02 0.48 5.11
CA VAL A 101 3.62 0.71 4.73
C VAL A 101 2.76 -0.38 5.37
N PRO A 102 1.89 -0.02 6.34
CA PRO A 102 1.14 -0.99 7.13
C PRO A 102 0.01 -1.70 6.38
N HIS A 103 -0.61 -2.68 7.05
CA HIS A 103 -1.84 -3.31 6.60
C HIS A 103 -3.08 -2.44 6.87
N TRP A 104 -4.22 -2.79 6.27
CA TRP A 104 -5.51 -2.15 6.50
C TRP A 104 -5.97 -2.29 7.96
N ASN A 105 -6.46 -1.20 8.52
CA ASN A 105 -6.86 -1.11 9.93
C ASN A 105 -5.71 -1.43 10.93
N ALA A 106 -4.47 -1.14 10.54
CA ALA A 106 -3.35 -1.19 11.46
C ALA A 106 -3.57 -0.24 12.64
N ARG A 107 -3.38 -0.77 13.87
CA ARG A 107 -3.51 0.04 15.08
C ARG A 107 -2.34 1.00 15.23
N ALA A 108 -2.55 2.08 15.97
CA ALA A 108 -1.48 3.00 16.34
C ALA A 108 -0.31 2.24 16.98
N GLY A 109 0.90 2.51 16.51
CA GLY A 109 2.11 1.81 16.94
C GLY A 109 2.38 0.45 16.28
N ALA A 110 1.49 -0.08 15.44
CA ALA A 110 1.79 -1.26 14.66
C ALA A 110 3.04 -1.03 13.79
N TYR A 111 3.89 -2.06 13.69
CA TYR A 111 5.20 -2.03 13.00
C TYR A 111 6.30 -1.21 13.67
N PHE A 112 6.07 -0.56 14.82
CA PHE A 112 7.13 0.16 15.52
C PHE A 112 8.27 -0.76 15.97
N ASP A 113 7.97 -2.00 16.35
CA ASP A 113 9.00 -2.97 16.72
C ASP A 113 9.85 -3.36 15.50
N LEU A 114 9.26 -3.57 14.33
CA LEU A 114 10.01 -3.77 13.09
C LEU A 114 10.91 -2.55 12.79
N CYS A 115 10.37 -1.34 12.91
CA CYS A 115 11.15 -0.11 12.72
C CYS A 115 12.33 0.00 13.69
N ARG A 116 12.13 -0.36 14.97
CA ARG A 116 13.21 -0.38 15.96
C ARG A 116 14.25 -1.46 15.67
N VAL A 117 13.83 -2.62 15.15
CA VAL A 117 14.78 -3.67 14.74
C VAL A 117 15.59 -3.21 13.52
N LEU A 118 14.97 -2.60 12.52
CA LEU A 118 15.66 -1.99 11.37
C LEU A 118 16.68 -0.93 11.85
N ASN A 119 16.30 -0.10 12.82
CA ASN A 119 17.19 0.89 13.41
C ASN A 119 18.40 0.25 14.11
N ARG A 120 18.20 -0.83 14.87
CA ARG A 120 19.30 -1.60 15.53
C ARG A 120 20.28 -2.20 14.54
N VAL A 121 19.84 -2.48 13.32
CA VAL A 121 20.69 -3.00 12.25
C VAL A 121 21.18 -1.89 11.30
N SER A 122 21.21 -0.65 11.78
CA SER A 122 21.81 0.52 11.14
C SER A 122 21.04 1.08 9.94
N MET A 123 19.71 0.96 9.95
CA MET A 123 18.82 1.55 8.96
C MET A 123 17.84 2.50 9.62
N THR A 124 17.60 3.65 9.00
CA THR A 124 16.47 4.49 9.38
C THR A 124 15.17 3.82 8.91
N ALA A 125 14.13 3.86 9.72
CA ALA A 125 12.81 3.41 9.31
C ALA A 125 11.81 4.56 9.40
N LEU A 126 10.97 4.72 8.37
CA LEU A 126 9.85 5.63 8.33
C LEU A 126 8.56 4.82 8.21
N ARG A 127 7.75 4.79 9.27
CA ARG A 127 6.43 4.15 9.24
C ARG A 127 5.38 5.18 8.83
N LEU A 128 4.75 4.95 7.68
CA LEU A 128 3.72 5.81 7.12
C LEU A 128 2.35 5.47 7.72
N THR A 129 1.53 6.47 8.04
CA THR A 129 0.11 6.28 8.34
C THR A 129 -0.69 6.32 7.04
N LEU A 130 -1.36 5.22 6.71
CA LEU A 130 -2.21 5.12 5.51
C LEU A 130 -3.41 6.08 5.57
N PRO A 131 -4.02 6.43 4.42
CA PRO A 131 -5.25 7.20 4.39
C PRO A 131 -6.34 6.61 5.30
N TYR A 132 -7.07 7.46 5.99
CA TYR A 132 -8.17 7.13 6.89
C TYR A 132 -7.79 6.28 8.12
N HIS A 133 -6.48 6.17 8.46
CA HIS A 133 -6.01 5.46 9.65
C HIS A 133 -5.58 6.43 10.76
N GLU A 134 -5.70 5.98 12.00
CA GLU A 134 -5.19 6.70 13.18
C GLU A 134 -5.66 8.17 13.21
N GLU A 135 -4.75 9.13 13.31
CA GLU A 135 -5.05 10.56 13.33
C GLU A 135 -5.62 11.10 12.00
N ARG A 136 -5.57 10.31 10.92
CA ARG A 136 -6.17 10.64 9.62
C ARG A 136 -7.61 10.18 9.48
N MET A 137 -8.13 9.42 10.46
CA MET A 137 -9.49 8.87 10.42
C MET A 137 -10.50 9.96 10.74
N PRO A 138 -11.50 10.20 9.86
CA PRO A 138 -12.61 11.10 10.14
C PRO A 138 -13.38 10.67 11.38
N PRO A 139 -14.00 11.62 12.13
CA PRO A 139 -14.70 11.31 13.38
C PRO A 139 -15.93 10.40 13.24
N ASP A 140 -16.48 10.31 12.06
CA ASP A 140 -17.64 9.46 11.70
C ASP A 140 -17.26 8.02 11.35
N LEU A 141 -15.95 7.71 11.36
CA LEU A 141 -15.44 6.38 11.07
C LEU A 141 -14.83 5.74 12.33
N GLU A 142 -15.13 4.47 12.56
CA GLU A 142 -14.45 3.61 13.54
C GLU A 142 -13.35 2.75 12.91
N ARG A 143 -13.35 2.64 11.59
CA ARG A 143 -12.44 1.85 10.78
C ARG A 143 -12.06 2.64 9.52
N ALA A 144 -10.94 2.29 8.92
CA ALA A 144 -10.49 2.89 7.66
C ALA A 144 -11.31 2.40 6.45
N ASP A 145 -12.65 2.42 6.58
CA ASP A 145 -13.56 1.88 5.57
C ASP A 145 -13.56 2.68 4.26
N HIS A 146 -13.12 3.94 4.29
CA HIS A 146 -12.95 4.74 3.07
C HIS A 146 -11.69 4.37 2.26
N LEU A 147 -10.75 3.62 2.82
CA LEU A 147 -9.61 3.12 2.05
C LEU A 147 -9.99 1.95 1.14
N VAL A 148 -10.91 1.08 1.61
CA VAL A 148 -11.50 0.00 0.82
C VAL A 148 -12.99 0.01 1.10
N ALA A 149 -13.76 0.55 0.17
CA ALA A 149 -15.19 0.82 0.29
C ALA A 149 -15.97 0.14 -0.84
N PRO A 150 -17.30 -0.12 -0.64
CA PRO A 150 -18.17 -0.44 -1.75
C PRO A 150 -18.53 0.79 -2.60
N ASN A 151 -17.76 1.85 -2.49
CA ASN A 151 -17.73 3.00 -3.38
C ASN A 151 -16.52 2.83 -4.32
N VAL A 152 -16.81 2.59 -5.62
CA VAL A 152 -15.80 2.18 -6.62
C VAL A 152 -14.76 3.28 -6.83
N GLY A 153 -15.21 4.52 -6.99
CA GLY A 153 -14.34 5.67 -7.25
C GLY A 153 -13.55 6.11 -6.00
N LEU A 154 -14.19 6.09 -4.82
CA LEU A 154 -13.52 6.41 -3.56
C LEU A 154 -12.36 5.46 -3.29
N THR A 155 -12.52 4.16 -3.54
CA THR A 155 -11.44 3.18 -3.37
C THR A 155 -10.28 3.49 -4.32
N LEU A 156 -10.54 3.81 -5.60
CA LEU A 156 -9.51 4.24 -6.54
C LEU A 156 -8.72 5.45 -6.03
N GLN A 157 -9.44 6.49 -5.60
CA GLN A 157 -8.82 7.72 -5.08
C GLN A 157 -8.01 7.44 -3.82
N SER A 158 -8.53 6.65 -2.89
CA SER A 158 -7.90 6.37 -1.60
C SER A 158 -6.62 5.54 -1.74
N VAL A 159 -6.64 4.53 -2.62
CA VAL A 159 -5.44 3.73 -2.94
C VAL A 159 -4.42 4.60 -3.71
N ARG A 160 -4.85 5.42 -4.66
CA ARG A 160 -3.97 6.41 -5.31
C ARG A 160 -3.31 7.33 -4.28
N GLN A 161 -4.09 7.85 -3.33
CA GLN A 161 -3.56 8.68 -2.24
C GLN A 161 -2.48 7.94 -1.45
N ALA A 162 -2.70 6.67 -1.07
CA ALA A 162 -1.71 5.88 -0.36
C ALA A 162 -0.40 5.70 -1.16
N VAL A 163 -0.49 5.51 -2.49
CA VAL A 163 0.69 5.42 -3.36
C VAL A 163 1.44 6.76 -3.43
N ILE A 164 0.72 7.85 -3.63
CA ILE A 164 1.29 9.21 -3.70
C ILE A 164 1.95 9.59 -2.37
N ASP A 165 1.30 9.32 -1.23
CA ASP A 165 1.86 9.59 0.10
C ASP A 165 3.11 8.74 0.37
N THR A 166 3.13 7.49 -0.11
CA THR A 166 4.32 6.62 -0.03
C THR A 166 5.47 7.19 -0.85
N ARG A 167 5.22 7.65 -2.07
CA ARG A 167 6.23 8.30 -2.91
C ARG A 167 6.70 9.64 -2.32
N SER A 168 5.80 10.40 -1.69
CA SER A 168 6.17 11.62 -0.97
C SER A 168 7.14 11.32 0.18
N ALA A 169 6.92 10.24 0.93
CA ALA A 169 7.84 9.80 1.98
C ALA A 169 9.22 9.41 1.40
N VAL A 170 9.24 8.73 0.24
CA VAL A 170 10.50 8.40 -0.47
C VAL A 170 11.22 9.69 -0.90
N ARG A 171 10.51 10.64 -1.52
CA ARG A 171 11.07 11.94 -1.92
C ARG A 171 11.67 12.69 -0.72
N TRP A 172 10.94 12.75 0.40
CA TRP A 172 11.45 13.37 1.62
C TRP A 172 12.73 12.69 2.12
N LEU A 173 12.82 11.36 2.12
CA LEU A 173 14.05 10.64 2.50
C LEU A 173 15.21 10.97 1.56
N LYS A 174 14.98 11.08 0.24
CA LYS A 174 16.02 11.52 -0.71
C LYS A 174 16.52 12.94 -0.40
N GLN A 175 15.62 13.85 -0.05
CA GLN A 175 15.97 15.22 0.38
C GLN A 175 16.74 15.26 1.71
N GLN A 176 16.61 14.20 2.53
CA GLN A 176 17.42 14.00 3.72
C GLN A 176 18.77 13.32 3.43
N ASP A 177 19.18 13.19 2.16
CA ASP A 177 20.44 12.60 1.68
C ASP A 177 20.59 11.10 2.00
N TYR A 178 19.50 10.34 2.13
CA TYR A 178 19.62 8.88 2.20
C TYR A 178 20.04 8.32 0.84
N GLU A 179 21.16 7.57 0.84
CA GLU A 179 21.75 7.01 -0.38
C GLU A 179 20.83 5.96 -1.00
N LYS A 180 20.33 5.02 -0.18
CA LYS A 180 19.43 3.93 -0.60
C LYS A 180 18.12 3.94 0.17
N ILE A 181 17.03 3.71 -0.54
CA ILE A 181 15.70 3.66 0.04
C ILE A 181 15.03 2.33 -0.30
N GLY A 182 14.52 1.65 0.72
CA GLY A 182 13.69 0.46 0.56
C GLY A 182 12.24 0.70 0.94
N ILE A 183 11.36 -0.19 0.48
CA ILE A 183 9.96 -0.28 0.94
C ILE A 183 9.71 -1.64 1.57
N VAL A 184 8.95 -1.66 2.66
CA VAL A 184 8.34 -2.86 3.25
C VAL A 184 6.86 -2.61 3.36
N GLY A 185 6.07 -3.30 2.54
CA GLY A 185 4.61 -3.20 2.54
C GLY A 185 3.94 -4.48 3.00
N THR A 186 2.86 -4.38 3.79
CA THR A 186 2.12 -5.55 4.28
C THR A 186 0.64 -5.45 3.88
N SER A 187 0.08 -6.51 3.29
CA SER A 187 -1.32 -6.58 2.89
C SER A 187 -1.66 -5.45 1.90
N ILE A 188 -2.60 -4.56 2.17
CA ILE A 188 -2.84 -3.38 1.29
C ILE A 188 -1.59 -2.54 1.13
N GLY A 189 -0.73 -2.48 2.16
CA GLY A 189 0.58 -1.84 2.07
C GLY A 189 1.53 -2.51 1.08
N SER A 190 1.37 -3.81 0.80
CA SER A 190 2.13 -4.49 -0.26
C SER A 190 1.67 -4.05 -1.64
N CYS A 191 0.36 -3.88 -1.84
CA CYS A 191 -0.20 -3.38 -3.08
C CYS A 191 0.25 -1.92 -3.36
N THR A 192 0.03 -1.02 -2.39
CA THR A 192 0.41 0.40 -2.53
C THR A 192 1.93 0.57 -2.65
N GLY A 193 2.70 -0.23 -1.89
CA GLY A 193 4.16 -0.27 -1.97
C GLY A 193 4.65 -0.78 -3.32
N PHE A 194 4.01 -1.80 -3.91
CA PHE A 194 4.34 -2.29 -5.25
C PHE A 194 4.08 -1.22 -6.31
N LEU A 195 2.92 -0.56 -6.26
CA LEU A 195 2.58 0.52 -7.18
C LEU A 195 3.58 1.69 -7.07
N ALA A 196 3.96 2.06 -5.83
CA ALA A 196 5.01 3.05 -5.62
C ALA A 196 6.36 2.59 -6.20
N PHE A 197 6.75 1.32 -5.98
CA PHE A 197 8.01 0.75 -6.46
C PHE A 197 8.11 0.76 -7.99
N VAL A 198 7.03 0.44 -8.69
CA VAL A 198 7.01 0.45 -10.16
C VAL A 198 7.07 1.87 -10.73
N HIS A 199 6.48 2.85 -10.03
CA HIS A 199 6.40 4.24 -10.51
C HIS A 199 7.46 5.18 -9.90
N ASP A 200 8.41 4.66 -9.09
CA ASP A 200 9.47 5.46 -8.48
C ASP A 200 10.82 4.73 -8.50
N GLN A 201 11.73 5.23 -9.33
CA GLN A 201 13.08 4.66 -9.48
C GLN A 201 14.02 5.02 -8.31
N ASN A 202 13.60 5.89 -7.38
CA ASN A 202 14.36 6.17 -6.16
C ASN A 202 14.21 5.07 -5.09
N ILE A 203 13.40 4.06 -5.34
CA ILE A 203 13.23 2.92 -4.45
C ILE A 203 14.18 1.80 -4.91
N ASP A 204 15.22 1.53 -4.13
CA ASP A 204 16.29 0.62 -4.49
C ASP A 204 15.96 -0.86 -4.26
N ALA A 205 15.10 -1.17 -3.27
CA ALA A 205 14.67 -2.54 -2.97
C ALA A 205 13.28 -2.57 -2.32
N ALA A 206 12.58 -3.70 -2.42
CA ALA A 206 11.25 -3.82 -1.85
C ALA A 206 10.97 -5.20 -1.22
N VAL A 207 10.17 -5.21 -0.15
CA VAL A 207 9.57 -6.42 0.42
C VAL A 207 8.05 -6.26 0.43
N PHE A 208 7.35 -7.19 -0.20
CA PHE A 208 5.91 -7.24 -0.31
C PHE A 208 5.39 -8.43 0.47
N ASN A 209 4.73 -8.17 1.59
CA ASN A 209 4.20 -9.19 2.49
C ASN A 209 2.68 -9.30 2.32
N HIS A 210 2.18 -10.50 2.06
CA HIS A 210 0.83 -10.81 1.56
C HIS A 210 0.54 -10.10 0.23
N VAL A 211 0.85 -10.75 -0.86
CA VAL A 211 0.78 -10.18 -2.21
C VAL A 211 -0.35 -10.79 -3.03
N SER A 212 -0.96 -9.98 -3.86
CA SER A 212 -1.90 -10.37 -4.91
C SER A 212 -1.74 -9.47 -6.13
N GLY A 213 -2.00 -10.00 -7.31
CA GLY A 213 -1.93 -9.25 -8.56
C GLY A 213 -3.12 -8.32 -8.78
N TYR A 214 -4.34 -8.79 -8.54
CA TYR A 214 -5.56 -8.01 -8.73
C TYR A 214 -6.17 -7.56 -7.41
N PHE A 215 -6.36 -6.26 -7.25
CA PHE A 215 -6.95 -5.67 -6.06
C PHE A 215 -8.41 -6.14 -5.86
N ALA A 216 -9.18 -6.17 -6.94
CA ALA A 216 -10.57 -6.64 -6.95
C ALA A 216 -10.71 -8.07 -6.43
N ASP A 217 -9.81 -8.99 -6.80
CA ASP A 217 -9.85 -10.40 -6.37
C ASP A 217 -9.68 -10.54 -4.87
N VAL A 218 -8.80 -9.74 -4.25
CA VAL A 218 -8.63 -9.75 -2.79
C VAL A 218 -9.89 -9.27 -2.10
N VAL A 219 -10.50 -8.19 -2.59
CA VAL A 219 -11.74 -7.66 -2.02
C VAL A 219 -12.89 -8.64 -2.19
N TRP A 220 -12.94 -9.34 -3.31
CA TRP A 220 -14.01 -10.28 -3.62
C TRP A 220 -13.89 -11.62 -2.89
N LYS A 221 -12.67 -12.17 -2.79
CA LYS A 221 -12.42 -13.50 -2.22
C LYS A 221 -11.98 -13.47 -0.76
N GLY A 222 -11.49 -12.33 -0.29
CA GLY A 222 -10.89 -12.20 1.03
C GLY A 222 -11.89 -12.18 2.18
N LEU A 223 -11.62 -12.96 3.22
CA LEU A 223 -12.47 -13.00 4.42
C LEU A 223 -12.54 -11.64 5.13
N SER A 224 -11.48 -10.82 5.09
CA SER A 224 -11.48 -9.51 5.77
C SER A 224 -12.30 -8.44 5.06
N THR A 225 -12.67 -8.66 3.81
CA THR A 225 -13.38 -7.72 2.93
C THR A 225 -14.79 -8.17 2.55
N TYR A 226 -15.30 -9.27 3.16
CA TYR A 226 -16.62 -9.82 2.81
C TYR A 226 -17.75 -8.79 2.89
N HIS A 227 -17.72 -7.89 3.89
CA HIS A 227 -18.72 -6.84 4.09
C HIS A 227 -18.69 -5.77 2.96
N VAL A 228 -17.53 -5.56 2.32
CA VAL A 228 -17.39 -4.69 1.13
C VAL A 228 -17.97 -5.42 -0.09
N ARG A 229 -17.60 -6.69 -0.27
CA ARG A 229 -18.13 -7.54 -1.33
C ARG A 229 -19.66 -7.63 -1.28
N GLU A 230 -20.24 -7.83 -0.10
CA GLU A 230 -21.69 -8.01 0.08
C GLU A 230 -22.51 -6.85 -0.52
N ALA A 231 -21.96 -5.64 -0.54
CA ALA A 231 -22.60 -4.51 -1.20
C ALA A 231 -22.30 -4.46 -2.71
N LEU A 232 -21.04 -4.73 -3.09
CA LEU A 232 -20.62 -4.70 -4.50
C LEU A 232 -21.33 -5.75 -5.36
N GLU A 233 -21.45 -7.00 -4.88
CA GLU A 233 -21.97 -8.12 -5.66
C GLU A 233 -23.48 -8.02 -6.02
N LYS A 234 -24.18 -7.07 -5.41
CA LYS A 234 -25.59 -6.77 -5.73
C LYS A 234 -25.72 -5.92 -7.01
N GLU A 235 -24.68 -5.19 -7.37
CA GLU A 235 -24.70 -4.17 -8.43
C GLU A 235 -23.74 -4.43 -9.57
N ILE A 236 -22.59 -5.09 -9.29
CA ILE A 236 -21.54 -5.36 -10.27
C ILE A 236 -20.97 -6.76 -10.07
N SER A 237 -20.39 -7.30 -11.15
CA SER A 237 -19.65 -8.57 -11.13
C SER A 237 -18.18 -8.37 -10.72
N LEU A 238 -17.48 -9.49 -10.41
CA LEU A 238 -16.04 -9.46 -10.18
C LEU A 238 -15.26 -9.00 -11.43
N GLU A 239 -15.72 -9.40 -12.62
CA GLU A 239 -15.10 -9.04 -13.89
C GLU A 239 -15.17 -7.53 -14.13
N GLU A 240 -16.33 -6.92 -13.91
CA GLU A 240 -16.50 -5.48 -13.98
C GLU A 240 -15.62 -4.75 -12.94
N LEU A 241 -15.68 -5.17 -11.67
CA LEU A 241 -14.85 -4.59 -10.61
C LEU A 241 -13.35 -4.71 -10.94
N ARG A 242 -12.92 -5.86 -11.48
CA ARG A 242 -11.54 -6.06 -11.90
C ARG A 242 -11.15 -5.06 -12.98
N GLN A 243 -12.00 -4.85 -13.98
CA GLN A 243 -11.79 -3.88 -15.05
C GLN A 243 -11.68 -2.44 -14.51
N TYR A 244 -12.57 -2.04 -13.59
CA TYR A 244 -12.56 -0.70 -13.01
C TYR A 244 -11.36 -0.44 -12.11
N TRP A 245 -10.86 -1.46 -11.39
CA TRP A 245 -9.73 -1.34 -10.46
C TRP A 245 -8.39 -1.80 -11.05
N LEU A 246 -8.28 -2.00 -12.36
CA LEU A 246 -6.97 -2.23 -13.01
C LEU A 246 -5.95 -1.13 -12.69
N PRO A 247 -6.30 0.19 -12.63
CA PRO A 247 -5.34 1.23 -12.29
C PRO A 247 -4.64 1.06 -10.95
N ILE A 248 -5.28 0.39 -10.00
CA ILE A 248 -4.73 0.14 -8.65
C ILE A 248 -4.29 -1.32 -8.43
N SER A 249 -4.25 -2.10 -9.48
CA SER A 249 -3.88 -3.53 -9.43
C SER A 249 -2.42 -3.75 -9.83
N PRO A 250 -1.57 -4.37 -8.98
CA PRO A 250 -0.18 -4.70 -9.32
C PRO A 250 -0.02 -5.44 -10.64
N MET A 251 -0.95 -6.33 -10.98
CA MET A 251 -0.92 -7.13 -12.21
C MET A 251 -0.85 -6.27 -13.48
N THR A 252 -1.50 -5.13 -13.48
CA THR A 252 -1.53 -4.18 -14.61
C THR A 252 -0.14 -3.68 -15.00
N TYR A 253 0.78 -3.64 -14.04
CA TYR A 253 2.10 -3.03 -14.21
C TYR A 253 3.26 -4.04 -14.24
N MET A 254 2.98 -5.33 -14.41
CA MET A 254 4.03 -6.36 -14.49
C MET A 254 4.94 -6.18 -15.69
N ASP A 255 4.41 -5.80 -16.86
CA ASP A 255 5.22 -5.53 -18.05
C ASP A 255 6.06 -4.26 -17.88
N LYS A 256 5.52 -3.23 -17.23
CA LYS A 256 6.27 -2.02 -16.86
C LYS A 256 7.42 -2.35 -15.91
N LEU A 257 7.18 -3.21 -14.90
CA LEU A 257 8.23 -3.67 -14.00
C LEU A 257 9.32 -4.48 -14.74
N ALA A 258 8.92 -5.36 -15.65
CA ALA A 258 9.84 -6.16 -16.45
C ALA A 258 10.74 -5.33 -17.36
N ALA A 259 10.24 -4.19 -17.86
CA ALA A 259 10.98 -3.27 -18.70
C ALA A 259 12.00 -2.40 -17.94
N GLN A 260 11.94 -2.37 -16.61
CA GLN A 260 12.86 -1.58 -15.77
C GLN A 260 14.16 -2.33 -15.48
N ALA A 261 15.20 -1.58 -15.10
CA ALA A 261 16.43 -2.17 -14.56
C ALA A 261 16.09 -3.04 -13.32
N PRO A 262 16.62 -4.26 -13.21
CA PRO A 262 16.30 -5.14 -12.10
C PRO A 262 16.66 -4.53 -10.75
N ARG A 263 15.70 -4.46 -9.86
CA ARG A 263 15.87 -4.04 -8.47
C ARG A 263 15.54 -5.20 -7.54
N PRO A 264 16.27 -5.39 -6.42
CA PRO A 264 15.97 -6.44 -5.44
C PRO A 264 14.53 -6.34 -4.93
N GLN A 265 13.79 -7.45 -5.00
CA GLN A 265 12.42 -7.53 -4.52
C GLN A 265 12.13 -8.90 -3.93
N ARG A 266 11.45 -8.92 -2.80
CA ARG A 266 11.03 -10.14 -2.07
C ARG A 266 9.53 -10.16 -1.89
N TYR A 267 8.94 -11.31 -2.14
CA TYR A 267 7.52 -11.58 -1.92
C TYR A 267 7.36 -12.61 -0.82
N ILE A 268 6.59 -12.27 0.21
CA ILE A 268 6.28 -13.15 1.34
C ILE A 268 4.77 -13.39 1.33
N TYR A 269 4.35 -14.64 1.41
CA TYR A 269 2.94 -15.00 1.54
C TYR A 269 2.75 -16.25 2.38
N THR A 270 1.51 -16.57 2.74
CA THR A 270 1.20 -17.61 3.71
C THR A 270 0.31 -18.68 3.12
N LEU A 271 0.51 -19.95 3.55
CA LEU A 271 -0.19 -21.11 2.99
C LEU A 271 -1.69 -21.12 3.30
N TYR A 272 -2.07 -20.58 4.47
CA TYR A 272 -3.43 -20.68 4.99
C TYR A 272 -4.08 -19.29 5.07
N ASP A 273 -3.78 -18.43 4.10
CA ASP A 273 -4.32 -17.08 4.02
C ASP A 273 -5.76 -17.09 3.52
N LEU A 274 -6.68 -16.62 4.34
CA LEU A 274 -8.09 -16.46 3.99
C LEU A 274 -8.43 -15.03 3.54
N THR A 275 -7.49 -14.10 3.68
CA THR A 275 -7.65 -12.71 3.23
C THR A 275 -7.04 -12.52 1.85
N PHE A 276 -5.86 -13.10 1.64
CA PHE A 276 -5.19 -13.22 0.34
C PHE A 276 -5.10 -14.70 -0.02
N PRO A 277 -6.18 -15.32 -0.54
CA PRO A 277 -6.14 -16.74 -0.91
C PRO A 277 -4.90 -17.08 -1.70
N ILE A 278 -4.29 -18.21 -1.38
CA ILE A 278 -2.95 -18.57 -1.86
C ILE A 278 -2.85 -18.64 -3.39
N ASP A 279 -3.95 -18.95 -4.08
CA ASP A 279 -4.04 -18.94 -5.54
C ASP A 279 -3.68 -17.53 -6.09
N LEU A 280 -4.13 -16.46 -5.47
CA LEU A 280 -3.85 -15.09 -5.89
C LEU A 280 -2.35 -14.75 -5.74
N SER A 281 -1.73 -15.20 -4.67
CA SER A 281 -0.28 -15.02 -4.47
C SER A 281 0.52 -15.86 -5.49
N ARG A 282 0.14 -17.11 -5.70
CA ARG A 282 0.78 -17.99 -6.69
C ARG A 282 0.64 -17.47 -8.12
N ASP A 283 -0.51 -16.92 -8.47
CA ASP A 283 -0.71 -16.28 -9.77
C ASP A 283 0.24 -15.10 -9.96
N THR A 284 0.41 -14.28 -8.94
CA THR A 284 1.40 -13.19 -8.96
C THR A 284 2.82 -13.72 -9.17
N MET A 285 3.23 -14.76 -8.45
CA MET A 285 4.54 -15.39 -8.61
C MET A 285 4.72 -16.01 -10.01
N ARG A 286 3.67 -16.62 -10.55
CA ARG A 286 3.68 -17.14 -11.93
C ARG A 286 3.94 -16.03 -12.95
N GLU A 287 3.25 -14.90 -12.83
CA GLU A 287 3.39 -13.78 -13.75
C GLU A 287 4.79 -13.12 -13.68
N LEU A 288 5.38 -13.04 -12.50
CA LEU A 288 6.77 -12.58 -12.34
C LEU A 288 7.76 -13.52 -13.04
N ARG A 289 7.57 -14.84 -12.91
CA ARG A 289 8.42 -15.85 -13.59
C ARG A 289 8.26 -15.81 -15.10
N LEU A 290 7.03 -15.70 -15.61
CA LEU A 290 6.75 -15.62 -17.05
C LEU A 290 7.45 -14.44 -17.73
N ARG A 291 7.63 -13.33 -16.99
CA ARG A 291 8.32 -12.12 -17.46
C ARG A 291 9.81 -12.07 -17.10
N ASN A 292 10.36 -13.16 -16.56
CA ASN A 292 11.75 -13.24 -16.12
C ASN A 292 12.13 -12.13 -15.09
N ILE A 293 11.17 -11.65 -14.29
CA ILE A 293 11.42 -10.68 -13.25
C ILE A 293 12.14 -11.36 -12.08
N LYS A 294 13.37 -10.94 -11.79
CA LYS A 294 14.16 -11.47 -10.67
C LYS A 294 13.50 -11.11 -9.34
N HIS A 295 13.21 -12.09 -8.52
CA HIS A 295 12.60 -11.91 -7.21
C HIS A 295 12.98 -13.04 -6.25
N ASP A 296 12.89 -12.75 -4.95
CA ASP A 296 12.94 -13.75 -3.88
C ASP A 296 11.50 -14.11 -3.46
N GLU A 297 11.26 -15.37 -3.21
CA GLU A 297 9.97 -15.90 -2.75
C GLU A 297 10.12 -16.56 -1.38
N VAL A 298 9.23 -16.22 -0.45
CA VAL A 298 9.17 -16.83 0.88
C VAL A 298 7.73 -17.24 1.18
N VAL A 299 7.52 -18.51 1.46
CA VAL A 299 6.22 -19.07 1.84
C VAL A 299 6.24 -19.50 3.28
N LEU A 300 5.29 -19.01 4.09
CA LEU A 300 5.20 -19.33 5.52
C LEU A 300 3.96 -20.19 5.80
N PRO A 301 4.08 -21.29 6.59
CA PRO A 301 2.97 -22.18 6.88
C PRO A 301 2.08 -21.63 8.02
N CYS A 302 1.51 -20.45 7.80
CA CYS A 302 0.57 -19.79 8.71
C CYS A 302 -0.54 -19.10 7.89
N GLY A 303 -1.47 -18.42 8.56
CA GLY A 303 -2.52 -17.63 7.93
C GLY A 303 -2.24 -16.13 8.04
N HIS A 304 -3.10 -15.32 7.42
CA HIS A 304 -2.94 -13.86 7.36
C HIS A 304 -2.75 -13.20 8.74
N TYR A 305 -3.64 -13.50 9.67
CA TYR A 305 -3.59 -12.91 11.01
C TYR A 305 -2.58 -13.59 11.93
N THR A 306 -2.41 -14.91 11.78
CA THR A 306 -1.45 -15.67 12.60
C THR A 306 0.00 -15.33 12.26
N LEU A 307 0.27 -14.70 11.11
CA LEU A 307 1.59 -14.15 10.82
C LEU A 307 2.02 -13.08 11.85
N GLY A 308 1.07 -12.36 12.45
CA GLY A 308 1.31 -11.42 13.55
C GLY A 308 1.60 -12.07 14.91
N GLU A 309 1.49 -13.38 15.02
CA GLU A 309 1.68 -14.15 16.26
C GLU A 309 3.05 -14.83 16.31
N LYS A 310 3.51 -15.17 17.52
CA LYS A 310 4.74 -15.94 17.71
C LYS A 310 4.52 -17.40 17.30
N PRO A 311 5.48 -18.07 16.65
CA PRO A 311 6.82 -17.58 16.28
C PRO A 311 6.86 -16.81 14.93
N TRP A 312 5.76 -16.79 14.20
CA TRP A 312 5.71 -16.34 12.79
C TRP A 312 6.12 -14.88 12.62
N VAL A 313 5.68 -13.99 13.52
CA VAL A 313 6.06 -12.56 13.48
C VAL A 313 7.59 -12.38 13.59
N TRP A 314 8.29 -13.25 14.31
CA TRP A 314 9.76 -13.19 14.41
C TRP A 314 10.45 -13.73 13.16
N ILE A 315 9.90 -14.83 12.60
CA ILE A 315 10.44 -15.43 11.36
C ILE A 315 10.26 -14.45 10.20
N ASP A 316 9.07 -13.88 10.06
CA ASP A 316 8.76 -12.87 9.06
C ASP A 316 9.66 -11.63 9.21
N GLY A 317 9.71 -11.06 10.40
CA GLY A 317 10.57 -9.93 10.73
C GLY A 317 12.05 -10.21 10.41
N TYR A 318 12.56 -11.39 10.74
CA TYR A 318 13.92 -11.80 10.37
C TYR A 318 14.12 -11.84 8.85
N LYS A 319 13.16 -12.43 8.10
CA LYS A 319 13.22 -12.50 6.63
C LYS A 319 13.24 -11.10 6.01
N ILE A 320 12.39 -10.19 6.51
CA ILE A 320 12.34 -8.79 6.05
C ILE A 320 13.67 -8.10 6.34
N VAL A 321 14.11 -8.09 7.60
CA VAL A 321 15.33 -7.39 8.04
C VAL A 321 16.56 -7.90 7.31
N ARG A 322 16.69 -9.23 7.17
CA ARG A 322 17.84 -9.84 6.49
C ARG A 322 17.91 -9.46 5.01
N PHE A 323 16.77 -9.40 4.33
CA PHE A 323 16.71 -8.95 2.94
C PHE A 323 17.15 -7.49 2.82
N CYS A 324 16.60 -6.60 3.66
CA CYS A 324 16.99 -5.18 3.67
C CYS A 324 18.50 -5.02 3.92
N GLN A 325 19.07 -5.78 4.86
CA GLN A 325 20.51 -5.75 5.14
C GLN A 325 21.36 -6.17 3.93
N ASN A 326 20.91 -7.17 3.18
CA ASN A 326 21.70 -7.70 2.04
C ASN A 326 21.70 -6.75 0.84
N HIS A 327 20.67 -5.92 0.68
CA HIS A 327 20.47 -5.14 -0.54
C HIS A 327 20.58 -3.63 -0.34
N LEU A 328 20.49 -3.13 0.89
CA LEU A 328 20.45 -1.69 1.19
C LEU A 328 21.62 -1.19 2.07
N ARG A 329 22.50 -2.09 2.49
CA ARG A 329 23.72 -1.71 3.23
C ARG A 329 24.87 -1.31 2.33
#